data_6944a7ee06e8ca03ebb164db29f21c45
#
_entry.id   6944a7ee06e8ca03ebb164db29f21c45
#
_cell.length_a   1.000
_cell.length_b   1.000
_cell.length_c   1.000
_cell.angle_alpha   90.00
_cell.angle_beta   90.00
_cell.angle_gamma   90.00
#
_symmetry.space_group_name_H-M   'P 1'
#
loop_
_entity.id
_entity.type
_entity.pdbx_description
1 polymer ?
#
loop_
_entity_poly.entity_id
_entity_poly.type
_entity_poly.pdbx_seq_one_letter_code
_entity_poly.pdbx_strand_id
1 'polypeptide(L)'
;LIYRGVRMVNWDPKALTALSDEEVIYKEEHSKLYYLKYYVADDDMSGETGAEGEVVHRDASGRRYAVVATRPETIMGDTAMCINPADPKNQWLKGKKVIVPLVNRVIPVIQDDYVDVEFGTGCLKVTPAHDVNDYMLGEKYNLPAIDIFNDNGTLSEAAGLYVGMDRFDVREQIEKDLQHAGLLEKVEAY
;
A
#
# COMPACT_ATOMS: atom_id res chain seq x y z
N LEU A 1 2.59 36.37 6.17
CA LEU A 1 2.42 35.34 7.20
C LEU A 1 3.44 34.23 6.98
N ILE A 2 4.24 33.93 8.01
CA ILE A 2 5.18 32.82 8.04
C ILE A 2 4.57 31.76 8.95
N TYR A 3 4.54 30.49 8.48
CA TYR A 3 4.11 29.36 9.29
C TYR A 3 5.08 28.20 9.12
N ARG A 4 5.09 27.27 10.07
CA ARG A 4 5.84 26.02 10.00
C ARG A 4 4.87 24.90 9.64
N GLY A 5 5.17 24.14 8.59
CA GLY A 5 4.36 23.02 8.14
C GLY A 5 5.23 21.86 7.68
N VAL A 6 4.59 20.71 7.49
CA VAL A 6 5.20 19.49 6.92
C VAL A 6 4.60 19.28 5.53
N ARG A 7 5.43 18.92 4.56
CA ARG A 7 5.00 18.56 3.20
C ARG A 7 5.95 17.54 2.58
N MET A 8 5.48 16.86 1.54
CA MET A 8 6.31 15.96 0.75
C MET A 8 7.39 16.72 -0.01
N VAL A 9 8.59 16.15 -0.04
CA VAL A 9 9.73 16.64 -0.81
C VAL A 9 10.46 15.45 -1.45
N ASN A 10 11.17 15.72 -2.58
CA ASN A 10 12.15 14.75 -3.08
C ASN A 10 13.36 14.75 -2.14
N TRP A 11 13.82 13.57 -1.76
CA TRP A 11 14.90 13.40 -0.80
C TRP A 11 15.99 12.49 -1.33
N ASP A 12 17.25 12.95 -1.24
CA ASP A 12 18.42 12.12 -1.53
C ASP A 12 18.97 11.51 -0.23
N PRO A 13 18.80 10.20 -0.02
CA PRO A 13 19.24 9.53 1.22
C PRO A 13 20.77 9.35 1.31
N LYS A 14 21.50 9.55 0.22
CA LYS A 14 22.97 9.51 0.20
C LYS A 14 23.57 10.87 0.54
N ALA A 15 23.04 11.93 -0.05
CA ALA A 15 23.45 13.29 0.23
C ALA A 15 22.82 13.88 1.48
N LEU A 16 21.76 13.24 2.02
CA LEU A 16 20.97 13.68 3.18
C LEU A 16 20.41 15.10 2.99
N THR A 17 19.81 15.33 1.83
CA THR A 17 19.25 16.64 1.47
C THR A 17 17.97 16.53 0.65
N ALA A 18 17.14 17.55 0.77
CA ALA A 18 16.00 17.71 -0.13
C ALA A 18 16.47 18.18 -1.52
N LEU A 19 15.77 17.72 -2.56
CA LEU A 19 16.01 18.09 -3.94
C LEU A 19 14.85 18.91 -4.49
N SER A 20 15.13 19.86 -5.38
CA SER A 20 14.11 20.51 -6.20
C SER A 20 13.65 19.58 -7.33
N ASP A 21 12.47 19.87 -7.90
CA ASP A 21 11.94 19.05 -8.98
C ASP A 21 12.84 19.07 -10.23
N GLU A 22 13.59 20.16 -10.46
CA GLU A 22 14.53 20.30 -11.56
C GLU A 22 15.79 19.42 -11.40
N GLU A 23 16.10 18.99 -10.19
CA GLU A 23 17.25 18.12 -9.90
C GLU A 23 16.90 16.63 -10.05
N VAL A 24 15.61 16.30 -10.20
CA VAL A 24 15.14 14.92 -10.32
C VAL A 24 15.18 14.48 -11.78
N ILE A 25 15.92 13.41 -12.04
CA ILE A 25 15.99 12.77 -13.36
C ILE A 25 15.18 11.46 -13.31
N TYR A 26 14.12 11.40 -14.12
CA TYR A 26 13.32 10.19 -14.27
C TYR A 26 14.00 9.21 -15.23
N LYS A 27 14.14 7.96 -14.80
CA LYS A 27 14.64 6.85 -15.63
C LYS A 27 13.63 5.72 -15.61
N GLU A 28 13.44 5.11 -16.77
CA GLU A 28 12.70 3.86 -16.86
C GLU A 28 13.59 2.72 -16.36
N GLU A 29 13.09 1.96 -15.43
CA GLU A 29 13.76 0.77 -14.90
C GLU A 29 12.79 -0.42 -14.94
N HIS A 30 13.27 -1.55 -15.42
CA HIS A 30 12.53 -2.80 -15.32
C HIS A 30 12.37 -3.17 -13.85
N SER A 31 11.17 -3.34 -13.41
CA SER A 31 10.82 -3.65 -12.03
C SER A 31 9.86 -4.83 -11.97
N LYS A 32 9.43 -5.19 -10.79
CA LYS A 32 8.40 -6.18 -10.55
C LYS A 32 7.20 -5.52 -9.89
N LEU A 33 6.02 -5.96 -10.27
CA LEU A 33 4.77 -5.63 -9.61
C LEU A 33 4.32 -6.85 -8.80
N TYR A 34 4.06 -6.65 -7.53
CA TYR A 34 3.69 -7.69 -6.59
C TYR A 34 2.21 -7.60 -6.28
N TYR A 35 1.51 -8.73 -6.34
CA TYR A 35 0.09 -8.84 -6.04
C TYR A 35 -0.06 -9.47 -4.66
N LEU A 36 -0.45 -8.65 -3.67
CA LEU A 36 -0.48 -9.00 -2.25
C LEU A 36 -1.90 -9.22 -1.76
N LYS A 37 -2.06 -10.17 -0.84
CA LYS A 37 -3.34 -10.50 -0.20
C LYS A 37 -3.55 -9.66 1.06
N TYR A 38 -4.56 -8.81 1.04
CA TYR A 38 -5.03 -8.05 2.20
C TYR A 38 -6.31 -8.71 2.71
N TYR A 39 -6.20 -9.50 3.76
CA TYR A 39 -7.35 -10.18 4.33
C TYR A 39 -8.34 -9.21 4.96
N VAL A 40 -9.64 -9.50 4.84
CA VAL A 40 -10.68 -8.72 5.53
C VAL A 40 -10.57 -8.98 7.03
N ALA A 41 -10.55 -7.89 7.81
CA ALA A 41 -10.57 -7.96 9.26
C ALA A 41 -11.99 -8.30 9.75
N ASP A 42 -12.08 -9.12 10.79
CA ASP A 42 -13.35 -9.52 11.41
C ASP A 42 -14.36 -10.09 10.39
N ASP A 43 -13.85 -10.85 9.40
CA ASP A 43 -14.67 -11.50 8.39
C ASP A 43 -15.46 -12.64 9.02
N ASP A 44 -16.77 -12.46 9.18
CA ASP A 44 -17.70 -13.47 9.71
C ASP A 44 -17.94 -14.60 8.70
N MET A 45 -17.38 -14.53 7.51
CA MET A 45 -17.53 -15.47 6.39
C MET A 45 -18.98 -15.74 5.96
N SER A 46 -19.95 -15.06 6.58
CA SER A 46 -21.38 -15.22 6.32
C SER A 46 -21.88 -14.45 5.10
N GLY A 47 -21.00 -13.66 4.47
CA GLY A 47 -21.35 -12.85 3.30
C GLY A 47 -21.80 -13.74 2.14
N GLU A 48 -23.01 -13.48 1.66
CA GLU A 48 -23.55 -14.07 0.45
C GLU A 48 -22.59 -13.94 -0.73
N THR A 49 -22.73 -14.80 -1.72
CA THR A 49 -22.06 -14.67 -3.02
C THR A 49 -22.26 -13.23 -3.50
N GLY A 50 -21.18 -12.56 -3.86
CA GLY A 50 -21.16 -11.16 -4.22
C GLY A 50 -22.26 -10.76 -5.21
N ALA A 51 -22.64 -9.51 -5.18
CA ALA A 51 -23.57 -8.96 -6.16
C ALA A 51 -23.02 -9.14 -7.58
N GLU A 52 -23.88 -9.06 -8.59
CA GLU A 52 -23.46 -9.20 -9.98
C GLU A 52 -22.31 -8.21 -10.31
N GLY A 53 -21.19 -8.75 -10.78
CA GLY A 53 -20.00 -7.96 -11.12
C GLY A 53 -18.93 -7.88 -10.01
N GLU A 54 -19.17 -8.34 -8.80
CA GLU A 54 -18.16 -8.39 -7.75
C GLU A 54 -17.13 -9.50 -7.96
N VAL A 55 -15.87 -9.21 -7.63
CA VAL A 55 -14.75 -10.16 -7.66
C VAL A 55 -14.27 -10.40 -6.24
N VAL A 56 -14.74 -11.49 -5.64
CA VAL A 56 -14.40 -11.84 -4.25
C VAL A 56 -13.41 -13.00 -4.23
N HIS A 57 -12.20 -12.71 -3.76
CA HIS A 57 -11.18 -13.75 -3.55
C HIS A 57 -11.35 -14.42 -2.19
N ARG A 58 -11.17 -15.75 -2.16
CA ARG A 58 -11.24 -16.56 -0.93
C ARG A 58 -10.07 -17.54 -0.88
N ASP A 59 -9.53 -17.75 0.30
CA ASP A 59 -8.57 -18.83 0.53
C ASP A 59 -9.27 -20.19 0.74
N ALA A 60 -8.48 -21.22 0.99
CA ALA A 60 -9.00 -22.59 1.19
C ALA A 60 -9.89 -22.72 2.44
N SER A 61 -9.79 -21.82 3.41
CA SER A 61 -10.65 -21.76 4.60
C SER A 61 -11.94 -20.95 4.37
N GLY A 62 -12.09 -20.32 3.21
CA GLY A 62 -13.21 -19.45 2.85
C GLY A 62 -13.03 -17.99 3.27
N ARG A 63 -11.91 -17.64 3.88
CA ARG A 63 -11.62 -16.28 4.32
C ARG A 63 -11.37 -15.36 3.13
N ARG A 64 -12.04 -14.21 3.13
CA ARG A 64 -12.00 -13.25 2.01
C ARG A 64 -10.77 -12.34 2.08
N TYR A 65 -10.21 -11.99 0.91
CA TYR A 65 -9.12 -11.05 0.80
C TYR A 65 -9.22 -10.19 -0.46
N ALA A 66 -8.69 -8.97 -0.37
CA ALA A 66 -8.45 -8.11 -1.51
C ALA A 66 -7.05 -8.36 -2.06
N VAL A 67 -6.88 -8.22 -3.38
CA VAL A 67 -5.57 -8.30 -4.03
C VAL A 67 -5.11 -6.88 -4.41
N VAL A 68 -3.93 -6.51 -3.96
CA VAL A 68 -3.33 -5.19 -4.25
C VAL A 68 -2.07 -5.36 -5.06
N ALA A 69 -2.00 -4.70 -6.22
CA ALA A 69 -0.80 -4.64 -7.05
C ALA A 69 0.10 -3.48 -6.59
N THR A 70 1.32 -3.78 -6.13
CA THR A 70 2.19 -2.77 -5.52
C THR A 70 3.66 -3.16 -5.48
N ARG A 71 4.49 -2.23 -5.00
CA ARG A 71 5.85 -2.50 -4.52
C ARG A 71 5.79 -2.81 -3.03
N PRO A 72 6.39 -3.91 -2.56
CA PRO A 72 6.14 -4.43 -1.22
C PRO A 72 6.91 -3.71 -0.10
N GLU A 73 7.99 -3.01 -0.40
CA GLU A 73 8.88 -2.40 0.61
C GLU A 73 8.25 -1.26 1.41
N THR A 74 7.10 -0.74 0.98
CA THR A 74 6.43 0.37 1.67
C THR A 74 5.17 -0.03 2.42
N ILE A 75 4.77 -1.30 2.40
CA ILE A 75 3.52 -1.75 3.05
C ILE A 75 3.49 -1.48 4.56
N MET A 76 4.64 -1.42 5.23
CA MET A 76 4.73 -1.08 6.64
C MET A 76 4.17 0.31 6.98
N GLY A 77 4.08 1.19 5.97
CA GLY A 77 3.51 2.53 6.10
C GLY A 77 2.05 2.66 5.65
N ASP A 78 1.39 1.57 5.27
CA ASP A 78 0.01 1.61 4.81
C ASP A 78 -0.96 1.99 5.92
N THR A 79 -1.84 2.95 5.64
CA THR A 79 -2.83 3.45 6.60
C THR A 79 -4.27 3.39 6.10
N ALA A 80 -4.48 3.09 4.82
CA ALA A 80 -5.78 2.78 4.24
C ALA A 80 -5.63 1.93 2.97
N MET A 81 -6.73 1.33 2.54
CA MET A 81 -6.95 0.81 1.20
C MET A 81 -8.01 1.70 0.54
N CYS A 82 -7.81 2.06 -0.73
CA CYS A 82 -8.76 2.86 -1.50
C CYS A 82 -9.35 2.06 -2.65
N ILE A 83 -10.65 2.17 -2.85
CA ILE A 83 -11.40 1.62 -3.98
C ILE A 83 -12.18 2.73 -4.68
N ASN A 84 -12.45 2.56 -5.97
CA ASN A 84 -13.31 3.50 -6.69
C ASN A 84 -14.78 3.22 -6.37
N PRO A 85 -15.60 4.22 -6.00
CA PRO A 85 -17.03 4.03 -5.71
C PRO A 85 -17.84 3.56 -6.93
N ALA A 86 -17.34 3.75 -8.14
CA ALA A 86 -17.99 3.31 -9.39
C ALA A 86 -17.54 1.91 -9.85
N ASP A 87 -16.54 1.31 -9.21
CA ASP A 87 -16.03 -0.02 -9.57
C ASP A 87 -16.88 -1.15 -8.94
N PRO A 88 -17.70 -1.88 -9.72
CA PRO A 88 -18.54 -2.94 -9.19
C PRO A 88 -17.73 -4.11 -8.64
N LYS A 89 -16.51 -4.35 -9.14
CA LYS A 89 -15.65 -5.49 -8.75
C LYS A 89 -15.32 -5.48 -7.26
N ASN A 90 -15.10 -4.28 -6.70
CA ASN A 90 -14.58 -4.09 -5.34
C ASN A 90 -15.59 -3.51 -4.35
N GLN A 91 -16.87 -3.30 -4.74
CA GLN A 91 -17.89 -2.72 -3.85
C GLN A 91 -18.16 -3.55 -2.59
N TRP A 92 -17.91 -4.85 -2.63
CA TRP A 92 -18.01 -5.73 -1.47
C TRP A 92 -17.07 -5.35 -0.31
N LEU A 93 -16.00 -4.57 -0.60
CA LEU A 93 -15.06 -4.04 0.40
C LEU A 93 -15.57 -2.77 1.09
N LYS A 94 -16.62 -2.13 0.58
CA LYS A 94 -17.15 -0.89 1.14
C LYS A 94 -17.49 -1.03 2.63
N GLY A 95 -16.97 -0.12 3.44
CA GLY A 95 -17.20 -0.10 4.89
C GLY A 95 -16.46 -1.17 5.68
N LYS A 96 -15.64 -1.98 5.02
CA LYS A 96 -14.82 -3.00 5.66
C LYS A 96 -13.45 -2.45 6.07
N LYS A 97 -12.73 -3.27 6.82
CA LYS A 97 -11.33 -3.07 7.17
C LYS A 97 -10.53 -4.25 6.64
N VAL A 98 -9.28 -4.01 6.31
CA VAL A 98 -8.35 -5.04 5.83
C VAL A 98 -7.08 -5.06 6.67
N ILE A 99 -6.33 -6.16 6.57
CA ILE A 99 -5.12 -6.39 7.35
C ILE A 99 -3.92 -6.24 6.41
N VAL A 100 -2.99 -5.35 6.77
CA VAL A 100 -1.73 -5.19 6.05
C VAL A 100 -0.90 -6.47 6.18
N PRO A 101 -0.46 -7.07 5.06
CA PRO A 101 0.33 -8.30 5.08
C PRO A 101 1.60 -8.15 5.95
N LEU A 102 1.97 -9.19 6.69
CA LEU A 102 3.10 -9.28 7.63
C LEU A 102 3.03 -8.30 8.81
N VAL A 103 2.63 -7.07 8.59
CA VAL A 103 2.53 -6.02 9.62
C VAL A 103 1.37 -6.27 10.57
N ASN A 104 0.30 -6.91 10.08
CA ASN A 104 -0.94 -7.20 10.81
C ASN A 104 -1.70 -5.97 11.31
N ARG A 105 -1.40 -4.78 10.79
CA ARG A 105 -2.18 -3.58 11.09
C ARG A 105 -3.53 -3.65 10.39
N VAL A 106 -4.60 -3.38 11.11
CA VAL A 106 -5.94 -3.23 10.56
C VAL A 106 -6.11 -1.79 10.06
N ILE A 107 -6.46 -1.65 8.78
CA ILE A 107 -6.64 -0.37 8.10
C ILE A 107 -8.03 -0.28 7.47
N PRO A 108 -8.63 0.94 7.38
CA PRO A 108 -9.94 1.13 6.77
C PRO A 108 -9.87 1.02 5.24
N VAL A 109 -10.99 0.63 4.63
CA VAL A 109 -11.23 0.80 3.20
C VAL A 109 -11.95 2.13 3.00
N ILE A 110 -11.33 3.03 2.24
CA ILE A 110 -11.89 4.32 1.82
C ILE A 110 -12.32 4.27 0.36
N GLN A 111 -13.15 5.21 -0.06
CA GLN A 111 -13.62 5.30 -1.44
C GLN A 111 -13.24 6.65 -2.05
N ASP A 112 -12.59 6.61 -3.21
CA ASP A 112 -12.22 7.81 -3.97
C ASP A 112 -12.18 7.50 -5.47
N ASP A 113 -12.63 8.44 -6.28
CA ASP A 113 -12.59 8.38 -7.75
C ASP A 113 -11.18 8.52 -8.33
N TYR A 114 -10.20 8.84 -7.49
CA TYR A 114 -8.79 8.81 -7.85
C TYR A 114 -8.31 7.41 -8.31
N VAL A 115 -8.89 6.34 -7.78
CA VAL A 115 -8.52 4.97 -8.17
C VAL A 115 -9.02 4.66 -9.57
N ASP A 116 -8.10 4.34 -10.47
CA ASP A 116 -8.42 3.88 -11.82
C ASP A 116 -8.97 2.44 -11.77
N VAL A 117 -10.20 2.26 -12.24
CA VAL A 117 -10.90 0.97 -12.26
C VAL A 117 -10.30 -0.04 -13.24
N GLU A 118 -9.56 0.44 -14.24
CA GLU A 118 -8.91 -0.38 -15.25
C GLU A 118 -7.47 -0.74 -14.90
N PHE A 119 -6.87 -0.06 -13.92
CA PHE A 119 -5.50 -0.32 -13.50
C PHE A 119 -5.40 -1.38 -12.41
N GLY A 120 -4.60 -2.41 -12.65
CA GLY A 120 -4.31 -3.47 -11.69
C GLY A 120 -5.57 -4.21 -11.24
N THR A 121 -5.82 -4.20 -9.94
CA THR A 121 -6.98 -4.88 -9.33
C THR A 121 -8.13 -3.93 -8.96
N GLY A 122 -7.94 -2.62 -9.15
CA GLY A 122 -8.86 -1.59 -8.67
C GLY A 122 -8.82 -1.37 -7.15
N CYS A 123 -7.89 -2.02 -6.45
CA CYS A 123 -7.58 -1.79 -5.05
C CYS A 123 -6.23 -1.11 -4.92
N LEU A 124 -6.21 0.08 -4.32
CA LEU A 124 -5.00 0.87 -4.09
C LEU A 124 -4.68 0.89 -2.60
N LYS A 125 -3.46 0.47 -2.22
CA LYS A 125 -2.96 0.74 -0.87
C LYS A 125 -2.56 2.21 -0.75
N VAL A 126 -2.77 2.82 0.40
CA VAL A 126 -2.47 4.23 0.65
C VAL A 126 -1.38 4.35 1.71
N THR A 127 -0.25 4.94 1.29
CA THR A 127 0.95 5.15 2.12
C THR A 127 1.29 6.64 2.16
N PRO A 128 0.61 7.46 2.97
CA PRO A 128 0.68 8.92 2.90
C PRO A 128 2.06 9.51 3.11
N ALA A 129 2.94 8.84 3.86
CA ALA A 129 4.30 9.32 4.12
C ALA A 129 5.28 9.14 2.94
N HIS A 130 4.97 8.30 1.93
CA HIS A 130 5.94 7.85 0.93
C HIS A 130 5.49 7.96 -0.53
N ASP A 131 4.32 8.54 -0.77
CA ASP A 131 3.81 8.83 -2.12
C ASP A 131 3.03 10.16 -2.11
N VAL A 132 3.27 11.00 -3.12
CA VAL A 132 2.65 12.34 -3.21
C VAL A 132 1.13 12.26 -3.36
N ASN A 133 0.64 11.33 -4.17
CA ASN A 133 -0.79 11.15 -4.38
C ASN A 133 -1.47 10.57 -3.15
N ASP A 134 -0.80 9.62 -2.49
CA ASP A 134 -1.27 9.04 -1.23
C ASP A 134 -1.26 10.06 -0.10
N TYR A 135 -0.31 11.00 -0.11
CA TYR A 135 -0.30 12.12 0.82
C TYR A 135 -1.56 12.99 0.67
N MET A 136 -1.98 13.29 -0.56
CA MET A 136 -3.20 14.05 -0.84
C MET A 136 -4.47 13.30 -0.37
N LEU A 137 -4.53 11.98 -0.58
CA LEU A 137 -5.59 11.14 -0.02
C LEU A 137 -5.56 11.13 1.52
N GLY A 138 -4.35 11.10 2.10
CA GLY A 138 -4.14 11.19 3.54
C GLY A 138 -4.72 12.46 4.14
N GLU A 139 -4.45 13.61 3.53
CA GLU A 139 -5.03 14.91 3.93
C GLU A 139 -6.56 14.92 3.78
N LYS A 140 -7.07 14.45 2.63
CA LYS A 140 -8.51 14.42 2.33
C LYS A 140 -9.31 13.57 3.31
N TYR A 141 -8.77 12.42 3.72
CA TYR A 141 -9.44 11.44 4.58
C TYR A 141 -8.90 11.41 6.01
N ASN A 142 -8.04 12.36 6.37
CA ASN A 142 -7.41 12.46 7.69
C ASN A 142 -6.75 11.15 8.14
N LEU A 143 -5.96 10.54 7.24
CA LEU A 143 -5.25 9.30 7.50
C LEU A 143 -3.92 9.58 8.22
N PRO A 144 -3.47 8.69 9.10
CA PRO A 144 -2.13 8.77 9.67
C PRO A 144 -1.06 8.67 8.58
N ALA A 145 0.02 9.43 8.71
CA ALA A 145 1.23 9.29 7.90
C ALA A 145 2.31 8.63 8.75
N ILE A 146 2.70 7.40 8.39
CA ILE A 146 3.72 6.63 9.10
C ILE A 146 5.00 6.67 8.26
N ASP A 147 5.98 7.44 8.71
CA ASP A 147 7.28 7.51 8.07
C ASP A 147 8.13 6.30 8.45
N ILE A 148 8.28 5.37 7.54
CA ILE A 148 9.00 4.11 7.74
C ILE A 148 10.48 4.18 7.35
N PHE A 149 10.97 5.33 6.89
CA PHE A 149 12.36 5.48 6.49
C PHE A 149 13.12 6.45 7.37
N ASN A 150 14.37 6.10 7.69
CA ASN A 150 15.38 7.02 8.18
C ASN A 150 15.89 7.90 7.02
N ASP A 151 16.54 9.00 7.35
CA ASP A 151 17.09 9.94 6.36
C ASP A 151 18.05 9.28 5.36
N ASN A 152 18.76 8.24 5.79
CA ASN A 152 19.69 7.49 4.93
C ASN A 152 19.03 6.38 4.10
N GLY A 153 17.71 6.27 4.09
CA GLY A 153 16.97 5.29 3.30
C GLY A 153 16.91 3.87 3.89
N THR A 154 17.35 3.67 5.11
CA THR A 154 17.10 2.44 5.88
C THR A 154 15.72 2.50 6.53
N LEU A 155 15.15 1.34 6.92
CA LEU A 155 13.88 1.32 7.61
C LEU A 155 14.01 1.83 9.05
N SER A 156 13.06 2.69 9.45
CA SER A 156 12.96 3.26 10.77
C SER A 156 12.28 2.31 11.75
N GLU A 157 12.32 2.63 13.04
CA GLU A 157 11.57 1.91 14.07
C GLU A 157 10.06 1.90 13.82
N ALA A 158 9.52 2.96 13.19
CA ALA A 158 8.10 3.07 12.85
C ALA A 158 7.64 2.00 11.86
N ALA A 159 8.55 1.42 11.07
CA ALA A 159 8.24 0.31 10.18
C ALA A 159 7.84 -0.97 10.94
N GLY A 160 8.37 -1.18 12.14
CA GLY A 160 8.09 -2.35 12.97
C GLY A 160 8.75 -3.65 12.47
N LEU A 161 9.04 -3.76 11.18
CA LEU A 161 9.72 -4.87 10.53
C LEU A 161 10.95 -4.33 9.78
N TYR A 162 11.98 -5.17 9.63
CA TYR A 162 13.19 -4.86 8.85
C TYR A 162 13.92 -3.58 9.30
N VAL A 163 13.77 -3.19 10.56
CA VAL A 163 14.38 -1.98 11.13
C VAL A 163 15.89 -1.97 10.90
N GLY A 164 16.39 -0.87 10.35
CA GLY A 164 17.81 -0.68 10.04
C GLY A 164 18.27 -1.29 8.71
N MET A 165 17.45 -2.08 8.01
CA MET A 165 17.78 -2.60 6.69
C MET A 165 17.63 -1.52 5.60
N ASP A 166 18.46 -1.59 4.57
CA ASP A 166 18.30 -0.78 3.36
C ASP A 166 17.00 -1.16 2.62
N ARG A 167 16.31 -0.17 2.07
CA ARG A 167 15.01 -0.37 1.40
C ARG A 167 15.07 -1.33 0.19
N PHE A 168 16.19 -1.43 -0.49
CA PHE A 168 16.35 -2.34 -1.61
C PHE A 168 16.56 -3.78 -1.13
N ASP A 169 17.31 -3.97 -0.03
CA ASP A 169 17.48 -5.29 0.60
C ASP A 169 16.15 -5.77 1.19
N VAL A 170 15.35 -4.85 1.75
CA VAL A 170 14.00 -5.16 2.24
C VAL A 170 13.11 -5.70 1.11
N ARG A 171 13.19 -5.14 -0.10
CA ARG A 171 12.38 -5.63 -1.23
C ARG A 171 12.62 -7.09 -1.54
N GLU A 172 13.88 -7.54 -1.47
CA GLU A 172 14.23 -8.96 -1.68
C GLU A 172 13.80 -9.86 -0.51
N GLN A 173 13.96 -9.37 0.71
CA GLN A 173 13.60 -10.16 1.89
C GLN A 173 12.08 -10.28 2.04
N ILE A 174 11.34 -9.19 1.85
CA ILE A 174 9.88 -9.18 2.01
C ILE A 174 9.17 -10.05 0.95
N GLU A 175 9.72 -10.15 -0.27
CA GLU A 175 9.22 -11.09 -1.28
C GLU A 175 9.21 -12.52 -0.74
N LYS A 176 10.32 -12.95 -0.12
CA LYS A 176 10.45 -14.30 0.47
C LYS A 176 9.50 -14.51 1.63
N ASP A 177 9.38 -13.52 2.51
CA ASP A 177 8.53 -13.60 3.70
C ASP A 177 7.05 -13.62 3.33
N LEU A 178 6.63 -12.81 2.34
CA LEU A 178 5.27 -12.81 1.81
C LEU A 178 4.92 -14.15 1.14
N GLN A 179 5.85 -14.72 0.38
CA GLN A 179 5.66 -16.02 -0.25
C GLN A 179 5.56 -17.13 0.80
N HIS A 180 6.44 -17.14 1.78
CA HIS A 180 6.43 -18.12 2.87
C HIS A 180 5.14 -18.05 3.71
N ALA A 181 4.62 -16.85 3.95
CA ALA A 181 3.38 -16.62 4.68
C ALA A 181 2.11 -16.89 3.84
N GLY A 182 2.23 -17.17 2.54
CA GLY A 182 1.09 -17.36 1.64
C GLY A 182 0.32 -16.07 1.32
N LEU A 183 0.96 -14.91 1.47
CA LEU A 183 0.38 -13.58 1.27
C LEU A 183 0.70 -12.96 -0.11
N LEU A 184 1.49 -13.66 -0.91
CA LEU A 184 1.84 -13.27 -2.28
C LEU A 184 0.98 -14.07 -3.27
N GLU A 185 0.16 -13.38 -4.07
CA GLU A 185 -0.68 -14.01 -5.10
C GLU A 185 0.13 -14.31 -6.36
N LYS A 186 0.83 -13.31 -6.88
CA LYS A 186 1.72 -13.42 -8.05
C LYS A 186 2.71 -12.27 -8.12
N VAL A 187 3.70 -12.41 -8.99
CA VAL A 187 4.66 -11.34 -9.34
C VAL A 187 4.70 -11.24 -10.87
N GLU A 188 4.67 -10.02 -11.39
CA GLU A 188 4.76 -9.73 -12.82
C GLU A 188 5.92 -8.76 -13.10
N ALA A 189 6.52 -8.86 -14.30
CA ALA A 189 7.43 -7.84 -14.78
C ALA A 189 6.66 -6.54 -15.10
N TYR A 190 7.23 -5.40 -14.71
CA TYR A 190 6.61 -4.09 -14.88
C TYR A 190 7.61 -3.08 -15.46
#